data_ff200b30ea398274a86688fcaff10860
#
_entry.id   ff200b30ea398274a86688fcaff10860
#
_cell.length_a   1.000
_cell.length_b   1.000
_cell.length_c   1.000
_cell.angle_alpha   90.00
_cell.angle_beta   90.00
_cell.angle_gamma   90.00
#
_symmetry.space_group_name_H-M   'P 1'
#
loop_
_entity.id
_entity.type
_entity.pdbx_description
1 polymer ?
#
loop_
_entity_poly.entity_id
_entity_poly.type
_entity_poly.pdbx_seq_one_letter_code
_entity_poly.pdbx_strand_id
1 'polypeptide(L)'
;VIDNSIIQATSSWPFVEARKLVKERQKIYEKKGKITLQTGYGPSGLPHIGTFAEVARTTMMVNAIKQIIDIPTEIITFSDDMDGLRKIPDNVPNREILEKNLHKPLTSVPDPFKKYKSFGEHNNEMLKKFLNEFKFNYIFKSSTDTYKKGLFNTALLLVLEKYEQIKEAVLPTLGKERQKTYSPFLP
;
A
#
# COMPACT_ATOMS: atom_id res chain seq x y z
N VAL A 1 26.47 17.05 0.86
CA VAL A 1 25.37 17.79 0.21
C VAL A 1 25.61 17.71 -1.29
N ILE A 2 24.61 17.24 -2.06
CA ILE A 2 24.70 17.17 -3.54
C ILE A 2 24.48 18.58 -4.08
N ASP A 3 25.30 18.96 -5.07
CA ASP A 3 25.16 20.28 -5.71
C ASP A 3 23.79 20.42 -6.38
N ASN A 4 23.17 21.58 -6.22
CA ASN A 4 21.83 21.84 -6.76
C ASN A 4 21.77 21.75 -8.30
N SER A 5 22.85 22.11 -8.99
CA SER A 5 22.95 21.98 -10.45
C SER A 5 22.84 20.50 -10.87
N ILE A 6 23.48 19.60 -10.11
CA ILE A 6 23.39 18.15 -10.34
C ILE A 6 21.97 17.64 -10.05
N ILE A 7 21.35 18.09 -8.95
CA ILE A 7 19.98 17.72 -8.60
C ILE A 7 18.99 18.11 -9.71
N GLN A 8 19.17 19.26 -10.32
CA GLN A 8 18.30 19.73 -11.41
C GLN A 8 18.57 19.04 -12.74
N ALA A 9 19.84 18.71 -13.05
CA ALA A 9 20.23 18.16 -14.34
C ALA A 9 20.14 16.62 -14.45
N THR A 10 20.19 15.90 -13.32
CA THR A 10 20.25 14.43 -13.34
C THR A 10 19.03 13.78 -13.98
N SER A 11 19.26 12.78 -14.82
CA SER A 11 18.24 11.90 -15.41
C SER A 11 17.93 10.67 -14.57
N SER A 12 18.51 10.54 -13.37
CA SER A 12 18.20 9.45 -12.43
C SER A 12 16.70 9.46 -12.09
N TRP A 13 16.04 8.32 -12.27
CA TRP A 13 14.58 8.21 -12.17
C TRP A 13 13.99 8.75 -10.86
N PRO A 14 14.60 8.58 -9.66
CA PRO A 14 14.01 9.11 -8.44
C PRO A 14 13.94 10.64 -8.45
N PHE A 15 14.97 11.31 -9.03
CA PHE A 15 14.99 12.75 -9.14
C PHE A 15 14.04 13.27 -10.22
N VAL A 16 13.93 12.56 -11.36
CA VAL A 16 12.97 12.92 -12.42
C VAL A 16 11.56 12.90 -11.88
N GLU A 17 11.16 11.80 -11.22
CA GLU A 17 9.82 11.67 -10.66
C GLU A 17 9.60 12.61 -9.45
N ALA A 18 10.62 12.85 -8.61
CA ALA A 18 10.53 13.80 -7.52
C ALA A 18 10.29 15.23 -8.00
N ARG A 19 11.04 15.71 -9.01
CA ARG A 19 10.82 17.04 -9.61
C ARG A 19 9.42 17.18 -10.20
N LYS A 20 8.94 16.14 -10.89
CA LYS A 20 7.58 16.09 -11.45
C LYS A 20 6.53 16.19 -10.33
N LEU A 21 6.65 15.37 -9.29
CA LEU A 21 5.74 15.36 -8.15
C LEU A 21 5.71 16.74 -7.45
N VAL A 22 6.88 17.30 -7.15
CA VAL A 22 7.00 18.61 -6.49
C VAL A 22 6.31 19.70 -7.31
N LYS A 23 6.50 19.71 -8.64
CA LYS A 23 5.86 20.67 -9.54
C LYS A 23 4.34 20.47 -9.64
N GLU A 24 3.89 19.24 -9.90
CA GLU A 24 2.49 18.96 -10.21
C GLU A 24 1.58 18.94 -8.98
N ARG A 25 2.13 18.66 -7.79
CA ARG A 25 1.36 18.51 -6.55
C ARG A 25 1.56 19.67 -5.55
N GLN A 26 2.18 20.76 -5.98
CA GLN A 26 2.51 21.90 -5.11
C GLN A 26 1.34 22.36 -4.24
N LYS A 27 0.21 22.68 -4.83
CA LYS A 27 -0.99 23.13 -4.09
C LYS A 27 -1.49 22.13 -3.05
N ILE A 28 -1.26 20.83 -3.30
CA ILE A 28 -1.72 19.75 -2.41
C ILE A 28 -0.81 19.66 -1.18
N TYR A 29 0.51 19.58 -1.38
CA TYR A 29 1.42 19.40 -0.25
C TYR A 29 1.58 20.69 0.57
N GLU A 30 1.49 21.88 -0.03
CA GLU A 30 1.45 23.15 0.70
C GLU A 30 0.23 23.22 1.62
N LYS A 31 -0.95 22.84 1.12
CA LYS A 31 -2.18 22.77 1.95
C LYS A 31 -2.09 21.75 3.07
N LYS A 32 -1.40 20.59 2.84
CA LYS A 32 -1.26 19.53 3.82
C LYS A 32 -0.08 19.70 4.77
N GLY A 33 0.86 20.57 4.46
CA GLY A 33 2.11 20.77 5.20
C GLY A 33 3.06 19.58 5.12
N LYS A 34 2.81 18.59 4.24
CA LYS A 34 3.64 17.40 4.07
C LYS A 34 3.38 16.68 2.75
N ILE A 35 4.34 15.85 2.35
CA ILE A 35 4.20 14.89 1.24
C ILE A 35 4.09 13.48 1.84
N THR A 36 3.01 12.78 1.48
CA THR A 36 2.80 11.38 1.86
C THR A 36 2.94 10.50 0.62
N LEU A 37 3.82 9.51 0.68
CA LEU A 37 3.93 8.44 -0.31
C LEU A 37 3.38 7.15 0.30
N GLN A 38 2.84 6.26 -0.52
CA GLN A 38 2.25 5.01 -0.06
C GLN A 38 2.78 3.83 -0.86
N THR A 39 3.04 2.72 -0.15
CA THR A 39 3.24 1.39 -0.72
C THR A 39 2.10 0.49 -0.30
N GLY A 40 1.69 -0.45 -1.16
CA GLY A 40 0.71 -1.49 -0.86
C GLY A 40 1.39 -2.80 -0.45
N TYR A 41 0.72 -3.57 0.39
CA TYR A 41 1.12 -4.92 0.75
C TYR A 41 -0.10 -5.82 0.91
N GLY A 42 -0.23 -6.84 0.08
CA GLY A 42 -1.22 -7.90 0.24
C GLY A 42 -0.65 -9.01 1.14
N PRO A 43 -1.08 -9.17 2.40
CA PRO A 43 -0.49 -10.12 3.35
C PRO A 43 -0.98 -11.57 3.14
N SER A 44 -1.09 -11.99 1.88
CA SER A 44 -1.46 -13.35 1.48
C SER A 44 -0.28 -14.33 1.44
N GLY A 45 0.92 -13.85 1.78
CA GLY A 45 2.16 -14.62 1.87
C GLY A 45 3.24 -13.85 2.63
N LEU A 46 4.36 -14.52 2.91
CA LEU A 46 5.51 -13.91 3.58
C LEU A 46 6.13 -12.79 2.73
N PRO A 47 6.68 -11.74 3.34
CA PRO A 47 7.42 -10.70 2.63
C PRO A 47 8.57 -11.30 1.81
N HIS A 48 8.82 -10.72 0.64
CA HIS A 48 9.84 -11.18 -0.29
C HIS A 48 10.54 -10.00 -0.98
N ILE A 49 11.45 -10.28 -1.91
CA ILE A 49 12.21 -9.24 -2.61
C ILE A 49 11.33 -8.19 -3.32
N GLY A 50 10.15 -8.58 -3.80
CA GLY A 50 9.19 -7.64 -4.38
C GLY A 50 8.68 -6.64 -3.34
N THR A 51 8.36 -7.09 -2.13
CA THR A 51 7.97 -6.23 -1.01
C THR A 51 9.10 -5.27 -0.62
N PHE A 52 10.35 -5.77 -0.59
CA PHE A 52 11.52 -4.91 -0.38
C PHE A 52 11.62 -3.83 -1.46
N ALA A 53 11.52 -4.21 -2.73
CA ALA A 53 11.65 -3.30 -3.86
C ALA A 53 10.61 -2.17 -3.82
N GLU A 54 9.38 -2.45 -3.43
CA GLU A 54 8.32 -1.44 -3.24
C GLU A 54 8.75 -0.35 -2.25
N VAL A 55 9.16 -0.75 -1.04
CA VAL A 55 9.54 0.20 0.00
C VAL A 55 10.87 0.89 -0.30
N ALA A 56 11.85 0.16 -0.87
CA ALA A 56 13.13 0.71 -1.26
C ALA A 56 12.98 1.81 -2.33
N ARG A 57 12.20 1.55 -3.38
CA ARG A 57 11.94 2.53 -4.45
C ARG A 57 11.21 3.76 -3.92
N THR A 58 10.24 3.58 -3.04
CA THR A 58 9.54 4.69 -2.39
C THR A 58 10.48 5.49 -1.48
N THR A 59 11.40 4.82 -0.78
CA THR A 59 12.43 5.48 0.03
C THR A 59 13.40 6.30 -0.84
N MET A 60 13.79 5.78 -2.01
CA MET A 60 14.61 6.55 -2.98
C MET A 60 13.88 7.82 -3.44
N MET A 61 12.57 7.74 -3.69
CA MET A 61 11.74 8.91 -4.00
C MET A 61 11.74 9.93 -2.86
N VAL A 62 11.51 9.50 -1.61
CA VAL A 62 11.55 10.38 -0.43
C VAL A 62 12.91 11.07 -0.31
N ASN A 63 14.00 10.32 -0.49
CA ASN A 63 15.35 10.89 -0.42
C ASN A 63 15.60 11.94 -1.52
N ALA A 64 15.11 11.70 -2.72
CA ALA A 64 15.20 12.66 -3.82
C ALA A 64 14.35 13.93 -3.54
N ILE A 65 13.12 13.77 -3.03
CA ILE A 65 12.26 14.90 -2.65
C ILE A 65 12.94 15.79 -1.61
N LYS A 66 13.54 15.21 -0.57
CA LYS A 66 14.26 15.93 0.49
C LYS A 66 15.47 16.72 -0.01
N GLN A 67 16.04 16.35 -1.18
CA GLN A 67 17.11 17.13 -1.81
C GLN A 67 16.58 18.30 -2.65
N ILE A 68 15.31 18.27 -3.04
CA ILE A 68 14.68 19.27 -3.92
C ILE A 68 13.94 20.34 -3.10
N ILE A 69 13.26 19.93 -2.03
CA ILE A 69 12.40 20.79 -1.21
C ILE A 69 12.47 20.40 0.26
N ASP A 70 12.50 21.39 1.13
CA ASP A 70 12.42 21.20 2.58
C ASP A 70 10.96 21.15 3.03
N ILE A 71 10.39 19.95 2.98
CA ILE A 71 9.02 19.66 3.45
C ILE A 71 8.98 18.30 4.13
N PRO A 72 8.25 18.13 5.24
CA PRO A 72 8.06 16.85 5.88
C PRO A 72 7.56 15.78 4.89
N THR A 73 8.23 14.64 4.86
CA THR A 73 7.85 13.51 3.99
C THR A 73 7.68 12.25 4.82
N GLU A 74 6.65 11.47 4.51
CA GLU A 74 6.37 10.20 5.17
C GLU A 74 6.06 9.10 4.15
N ILE A 75 6.35 7.84 4.53
CA ILE A 75 5.95 6.64 3.78
C ILE A 75 4.90 5.91 4.59
N ILE A 76 3.75 5.66 4.01
CA ILE A 76 2.75 4.76 4.56
C ILE A 76 2.92 3.40 3.88
N THR A 77 3.18 2.35 4.67
CA THR A 77 3.07 0.97 4.23
C THR A 77 1.68 0.47 4.60
N PHE A 78 0.81 0.39 3.61
CA PHE A 78 -0.59 0.01 3.79
C PHE A 78 -0.77 -1.48 3.52
N SER A 79 -1.32 -2.20 4.50
CA SER A 79 -1.60 -3.63 4.37
C SER A 79 -3.07 -3.85 4.02
N ASP A 80 -3.32 -4.54 2.90
CA ASP A 80 -4.64 -4.96 2.44
C ASP A 80 -5.08 -6.26 3.14
N ASP A 81 -5.01 -6.27 4.48
CA ASP A 81 -5.27 -7.44 5.32
C ASP A 81 -6.74 -7.87 5.40
N MET A 82 -7.64 -7.09 4.82
CA MET A 82 -9.04 -7.49 4.59
C MET A 82 -9.23 -8.33 3.33
N ASP A 83 -8.24 -8.38 2.44
CA ASP A 83 -8.33 -9.19 1.22
C ASP A 83 -8.62 -10.65 1.52
N GLY A 84 -9.39 -11.29 0.64
CA GLY A 84 -9.68 -12.73 0.73
C GLY A 84 -8.48 -13.59 0.41
N LEU A 85 -8.31 -14.70 1.12
CA LEU A 85 -7.33 -15.72 0.80
C LEU A 85 -7.69 -16.40 -0.52
N ARG A 86 -7.08 -15.99 -1.63
CA ARG A 86 -7.40 -16.49 -2.99
C ARG A 86 -6.55 -17.70 -3.40
N LYS A 87 -5.35 -17.82 -2.82
CA LYS A 87 -4.38 -18.86 -3.16
C LYS A 87 -3.57 -19.22 -1.91
N ILE A 88 -3.24 -20.51 -1.79
CA ILE A 88 -2.41 -21.00 -0.69
C ILE A 88 -0.94 -20.88 -1.10
N PRO A 89 -0.12 -20.15 -0.34
CA PRO A 89 1.32 -20.09 -0.58
C PRO A 89 1.98 -21.45 -0.41
N ASP A 90 3.04 -21.72 -1.19
CA ASP A 90 3.73 -23.01 -1.14
C ASP A 90 4.63 -23.15 0.09
N ASN A 91 5.05 -22.04 0.67
CA ASN A 91 6.03 -21.96 1.76
C ASN A 91 5.40 -21.79 3.15
N VAL A 92 4.21 -22.33 3.38
CA VAL A 92 3.51 -22.29 4.68
C VAL A 92 3.29 -23.71 5.24
N PRO A 93 3.40 -23.88 6.56
CA PRO A 93 3.03 -25.13 7.25
C PRO A 93 1.50 -25.28 7.34
N ASN A 94 1.04 -26.49 7.74
CA ASN A 94 -0.37 -26.74 8.06
C ASN A 94 -1.33 -26.22 6.97
N ARG A 95 -1.04 -26.53 5.71
CA ARG A 95 -1.76 -26.01 4.52
C ARG A 95 -3.25 -26.29 4.57
N GLU A 96 -3.67 -27.40 5.21
CA GLU A 96 -5.07 -27.79 5.43
C GLU A 96 -5.87 -26.73 6.20
N ILE A 97 -5.22 -25.89 7.02
CA ILE A 97 -5.86 -24.76 7.71
C ILE A 97 -6.28 -23.72 6.67
N LEU A 98 -5.39 -23.42 5.72
CA LEU A 98 -5.65 -22.44 4.67
C LEU A 98 -6.67 -22.96 3.66
N GLU A 99 -6.63 -24.24 3.30
CA GLU A 99 -7.59 -24.88 2.38
C GLU A 99 -9.03 -24.76 2.87
N LYS A 100 -9.26 -24.99 4.16
CA LYS A 100 -10.57 -24.86 4.82
C LYS A 100 -11.05 -23.41 4.95
N ASN A 101 -10.18 -22.44 4.68
CA ASN A 101 -10.45 -21.02 4.88
C ASN A 101 -10.26 -20.18 3.61
N LEU A 102 -10.20 -20.83 2.42
CA LEU A 102 -10.18 -20.11 1.15
C LEU A 102 -11.34 -19.12 1.06
N HIS A 103 -11.08 -17.99 0.42
CA HIS A 103 -12.00 -16.87 0.20
C HIS A 103 -12.42 -16.10 1.46
N LYS A 104 -11.97 -16.49 2.65
CA LYS A 104 -12.18 -15.68 3.85
C LYS A 104 -11.17 -14.52 3.92
N PRO A 105 -11.53 -13.39 4.53
CA PRO A 105 -10.57 -12.31 4.79
C PRO A 105 -9.34 -12.83 5.55
N LEU A 106 -8.16 -12.38 5.18
CA LEU A 106 -6.89 -12.85 5.77
C LEU A 106 -6.84 -12.68 7.29
N THR A 107 -7.53 -11.67 7.82
CA THR A 107 -7.70 -11.45 9.28
C THR A 107 -8.64 -12.45 9.95
N SER A 108 -9.42 -13.22 9.18
CA SER A 108 -10.30 -14.29 9.69
C SER A 108 -9.75 -15.69 9.44
N VAL A 109 -8.63 -15.81 8.71
CA VAL A 109 -7.95 -17.07 8.46
C VAL A 109 -7.03 -17.38 9.65
N PRO A 110 -7.17 -18.55 10.34
CA PRO A 110 -6.26 -18.92 11.41
C PRO A 110 -4.81 -18.98 10.92
N ASP A 111 -3.87 -18.60 11.79
CA ASP A 111 -2.45 -18.61 11.45
C ASP A 111 -1.92 -20.05 11.31
N PRO A 112 -1.44 -20.46 10.12
CA PRO A 112 -0.88 -21.80 9.91
C PRO A 112 0.44 -22.02 10.67
N PHE A 113 1.12 -20.95 11.08
CA PHE A 113 2.32 -21.01 11.93
C PHE A 113 2.00 -21.06 13.44
N LYS A 114 0.74 -20.87 13.84
CA LYS A 114 0.27 -20.89 15.24
C LYS A 114 0.97 -19.89 16.16
N LYS A 115 1.41 -18.75 15.62
CA LYS A 115 2.13 -17.70 16.37
C LYS A 115 1.28 -16.46 16.63
N TYR A 116 0.30 -16.21 15.78
CA TYR A 116 -0.58 -15.05 15.83
C TYR A 116 -2.04 -15.47 15.72
N LYS A 117 -2.96 -14.53 15.91
CA LYS A 117 -4.40 -14.82 15.86
C LYS A 117 -4.89 -15.17 14.46
N SER A 118 -4.28 -14.58 13.43
CA SER A 118 -4.66 -14.80 12.04
C SER A 118 -3.46 -14.82 11.11
N PHE A 119 -3.67 -15.35 9.91
CA PHE A 119 -2.66 -15.37 8.86
C PHE A 119 -2.31 -13.93 8.38
N GLY A 120 -3.31 -13.04 8.31
CA GLY A 120 -3.07 -11.63 8.03
C GLY A 120 -2.19 -10.96 9.08
N GLU A 121 -2.47 -11.18 10.37
CA GLU A 121 -1.65 -10.66 11.48
C GLU A 121 -0.22 -11.21 11.42
N HIS A 122 -0.06 -12.53 11.18
CA HIS A 122 1.25 -13.15 11.02
C HIS A 122 2.08 -12.44 9.94
N ASN A 123 1.54 -12.30 8.74
CA ASN A 123 2.25 -11.70 7.62
C ASN A 123 2.53 -10.20 7.84
N ASN A 124 1.61 -9.48 8.50
CA ASN A 124 1.82 -8.10 8.91
C ASN A 124 3.02 -7.95 9.88
N GLU A 125 3.13 -8.85 10.84
CA GLU A 125 4.27 -8.84 11.79
C GLU A 125 5.58 -9.24 11.11
N MET A 126 5.54 -10.18 10.15
CA MET A 126 6.71 -10.50 9.34
C MET A 126 7.14 -9.32 8.46
N LEU A 127 6.20 -8.58 7.88
CA LEU A 127 6.50 -7.36 7.14
C LEU A 127 7.19 -6.33 8.01
N LYS A 128 6.65 -6.03 9.19
CA LYS A 128 7.25 -5.05 10.11
C LYS A 128 8.68 -5.45 10.51
N LYS A 129 8.91 -6.73 10.87
CA LYS A 129 10.25 -7.24 11.19
C LYS A 129 11.19 -7.05 10.01
N PHE A 130 10.78 -7.45 8.82
CA PHE A 130 11.55 -7.31 7.59
C PHE A 130 11.95 -5.85 7.32
N LEU A 131 10.99 -4.92 7.37
CA LEU A 131 11.24 -3.51 7.11
C LEU A 131 12.13 -2.86 8.18
N ASN A 132 11.96 -3.26 9.45
CA ASN A 132 12.78 -2.78 10.56
C ASN A 132 14.23 -3.27 10.47
N GLU A 133 14.46 -4.50 10.03
CA GLU A 133 15.80 -5.06 9.82
C GLU A 133 16.60 -4.24 8.78
N PHE A 134 15.93 -3.80 7.72
CA PHE A 134 16.51 -2.90 6.72
C PHE A 134 16.48 -1.42 7.11
N LYS A 135 16.02 -1.09 8.33
CA LYS A 135 15.96 0.28 8.88
C LYS A 135 15.18 1.26 8.01
N PHE A 136 14.12 0.80 7.34
CA PHE A 136 13.22 1.69 6.64
C PHE A 136 12.44 2.57 7.61
N ASN A 137 12.25 3.84 7.25
CA ASN A 137 11.40 4.77 7.99
C ASN A 137 10.00 4.77 7.34
N TYR A 138 9.02 4.18 8.02
CA TYR A 138 7.66 4.01 7.50
C TYR A 138 6.61 4.09 8.61
N ILE A 139 5.37 4.35 8.22
CA ILE A 139 4.18 4.26 9.08
C ILE A 139 3.35 3.06 8.59
N PHE A 140 3.24 2.03 9.42
CA PHE A 140 2.38 0.89 9.09
C PHE A 140 0.91 1.23 9.30
N LYS A 141 0.07 0.85 8.32
CA LYS A 141 -1.40 0.91 8.44
C LYS A 141 -2.02 -0.39 7.95
N SER A 142 -2.97 -0.91 8.73
CA SER A 142 -3.82 -2.03 8.38
C SER A 142 -5.13 -1.51 7.78
N SER A 143 -5.60 -2.10 6.69
CA SER A 143 -6.92 -1.81 6.12
C SER A 143 -8.01 -2.15 7.13
N THR A 144 -7.94 -3.33 7.78
CA THR A 144 -8.88 -3.75 8.82
C THR A 144 -9.02 -2.72 9.94
N ASP A 145 -7.90 -2.25 10.47
CA ASP A 145 -7.91 -1.23 11.53
C ASP A 145 -8.46 0.10 11.05
N THR A 146 -8.11 0.49 9.82
CA THR A 146 -8.56 1.75 9.21
C THR A 146 -10.07 1.76 9.01
N TYR A 147 -10.64 0.66 8.50
CA TYR A 147 -12.09 0.50 8.35
C TYR A 147 -12.80 0.43 9.71
N LYS A 148 -12.32 -0.39 10.65
CA LYS A 148 -12.94 -0.52 11.98
C LYS A 148 -12.93 0.79 12.78
N LYS A 149 -11.92 1.62 12.62
CA LYS A 149 -11.85 2.96 13.23
C LYS A 149 -12.69 4.01 12.51
N GLY A 150 -13.36 3.65 11.42
CA GLY A 150 -14.21 4.55 10.62
C GLY A 150 -13.44 5.65 9.88
N LEU A 151 -12.12 5.49 9.68
CA LEU A 151 -11.30 6.52 9.03
C LEU A 151 -11.66 6.73 7.56
N PHE A 152 -12.31 5.76 6.93
CA PHE A 152 -12.80 5.84 5.56
C PHE A 152 -14.28 6.26 5.46
N ASN A 153 -15.02 6.42 6.57
CA ASN A 153 -16.46 6.62 6.52
C ASN A 153 -16.87 7.80 5.64
N THR A 154 -16.22 8.95 5.78
CA THR A 154 -16.52 10.12 4.95
C THR A 154 -16.25 9.87 3.47
N ALA A 155 -15.15 9.18 3.15
CA ALA A 155 -14.82 8.83 1.77
C ALA A 155 -15.83 7.81 1.21
N LEU A 156 -16.23 6.82 2.00
CA LEU A 156 -17.22 5.81 1.62
C LEU A 156 -18.59 6.43 1.35
N LEU A 157 -19.02 7.38 2.17
CA LEU A 157 -20.28 8.12 1.91
C LEU A 157 -20.22 8.90 0.60
N LEU A 158 -19.08 9.54 0.31
CA LEU A 158 -18.87 10.21 -0.97
C LEU A 158 -18.86 9.24 -2.16
N VAL A 159 -18.26 8.06 -1.99
CA VAL A 159 -18.30 7.01 -3.02
C VAL A 159 -19.72 6.54 -3.28
N LEU A 160 -20.56 6.39 -2.23
CA LEU A 160 -21.99 6.06 -2.39
C LEU A 160 -22.73 7.15 -3.17
N GLU A 161 -22.52 8.41 -2.80
CA GLU A 161 -23.14 9.55 -3.48
C GLU A 161 -22.75 9.62 -4.97
N LYS A 162 -21.50 9.29 -5.30
CA LYS A 162 -20.94 9.36 -6.66
C LYS A 162 -20.83 8.01 -7.35
N TYR A 163 -21.57 7.00 -6.88
CA TYR A 163 -21.41 5.60 -7.29
C TYR A 163 -21.44 5.42 -8.82
N GLU A 164 -22.46 5.90 -9.49
CA GLU A 164 -22.60 5.74 -10.94
C GLU A 164 -21.52 6.50 -11.71
N GLN A 165 -21.18 7.73 -11.27
CA GLN A 165 -20.11 8.53 -11.89
C GLN A 165 -18.75 7.82 -11.81
N ILE A 166 -18.43 7.21 -10.65
CA ILE A 166 -17.19 6.46 -10.45
C ILE A 166 -17.20 5.21 -11.32
N LYS A 167 -18.32 4.49 -11.33
CA LYS A 167 -18.50 3.27 -12.14
C LYS A 167 -18.31 3.55 -13.63
N GLU A 168 -18.96 4.57 -14.16
CA GLU A 168 -18.81 4.99 -15.57
C GLU A 168 -17.37 5.36 -15.92
N ALA A 169 -16.66 6.04 -15.02
CA ALA A 169 -15.26 6.43 -15.25
C ALA A 169 -14.29 5.23 -15.21
N VAL A 170 -14.56 4.25 -14.35
CA VAL A 170 -13.63 3.12 -14.11
C VAL A 170 -13.89 1.94 -15.05
N LEU A 171 -15.16 1.60 -15.34
CA LEU A 171 -15.50 0.44 -16.15
C LEU A 171 -14.72 0.33 -17.48
N PRO A 172 -14.55 1.40 -18.28
CA PRO A 172 -13.81 1.32 -19.55
C PRO A 172 -12.33 0.94 -19.38
N THR A 173 -11.75 1.13 -18.20
CA THR A 173 -10.35 0.83 -17.90
C THR A 173 -10.10 -0.62 -17.50
N LEU A 174 -11.16 -1.38 -17.24
CA LEU A 174 -11.11 -2.75 -16.75
C LEU A 174 -11.23 -3.77 -17.87
N GLY A 175 -10.63 -4.95 -17.69
CA GLY A 175 -10.84 -6.10 -18.55
C GLY A 175 -12.29 -6.62 -18.49
N LYS A 176 -12.78 -7.21 -19.57
CA LYS A 176 -14.19 -7.64 -19.73
C LYS A 176 -14.76 -8.47 -18.58
N GLU A 177 -13.99 -9.38 -18.02
CA GLU A 177 -14.43 -10.20 -16.87
C GLU A 177 -14.62 -9.37 -15.61
N ARG A 178 -13.68 -8.44 -15.35
CA ARG A 178 -13.75 -7.54 -14.20
C ARG A 178 -14.91 -6.53 -14.31
N GLN A 179 -15.26 -6.11 -15.52
CA GLN A 179 -16.39 -5.21 -15.76
C GLN A 179 -17.73 -5.78 -15.28
N LYS A 180 -17.90 -7.11 -15.35
CA LYS A 180 -19.14 -7.78 -14.95
C LYS A 180 -19.43 -7.73 -13.45
N THR A 181 -18.38 -7.68 -12.64
CA THR A 181 -18.48 -7.79 -11.18
C THR A 181 -17.97 -6.55 -10.44
N TYR A 182 -17.52 -5.54 -11.17
CA TYR A 182 -16.95 -4.35 -10.55
C TYR A 182 -18.00 -3.55 -9.77
N SER A 183 -17.62 -3.20 -8.57
CA SER A 183 -18.33 -2.22 -7.74
C SER A 183 -17.32 -1.25 -7.13
N PRO A 184 -17.57 0.07 -7.12
CA PRO A 184 -16.74 1.03 -6.40
C PRO A 184 -16.62 0.76 -4.89
N PHE A 185 -17.54 -0.04 -4.34
CA PHE A 185 -17.64 -0.36 -2.91
C PHE A 185 -17.00 -1.69 -2.54
N LEU A 186 -17.04 -2.65 -3.45
CA LEU A 186 -16.56 -4.02 -3.25
C LEU A 186 -15.70 -4.39 -4.46
N PRO A 187 -14.41 -4.05 -4.43
CA PRO A 187 -13.48 -4.31 -5.52
C PRO A 187 -13.20 -5.80 -5.75
#